data_dcf264ff6231106de2c8a18aacb93316
#
_entry.id   dcf264ff6231106de2c8a18aacb93316
#
_cell.length_a   1.000
_cell.length_b   1.000
_cell.length_c   1.000
_cell.angle_alpha   90.00
_cell.angle_beta   90.00
_cell.angle_gamma   90.00
#
_symmetry.space_group_name_H-M   'P 1'
#
loop_
_entity.id
_entity.type
_entity.pdbx_description
1 polymer ?
#
loop_
_entity_poly.entity_id
_entity_poly.type
_entity_poly.pdbx_seq_one_letter_code
_entity_poly.pdbx_strand_id
1 'polypeptide(L)'
;MVRKRRFNQIAPGWNALISMLLILVSLMIVLPLVISFTSVDSIAENGYSFFPSEFSLAAYKNLARTGSQILDSYKVTVFYSFTGTFLSLFVMSMFAFVLAQRRFPARKALTIFTFITMLFSGGLVPSYILNVRYLHLDNTIWVFLLPGLVDSFHIIILRTFIQTSIPDSLFEAAIIDGANDFSIYLKIVLPLSKAGLATIGLFGLIGRWNNWFTGMLYIDNPKLIPLQTLLQKIQRDIEFIKSNAEFSDTVAGLELLRSMPTESTRMAITIIATVPILFAYPFFQRYFIKGLTIGSIKG
;
A
#
# COMPACT_ATOMS: atom_id res chain seq x y z
N MET A 1 4.75 -20.41 -39.29
CA MET A 1 3.89 -19.23 -39.61
C MET A 1 2.91 -19.01 -38.45
N VAL A 2 3.25 -18.20 -37.45
CA VAL A 2 2.43 -17.97 -36.24
C VAL A 2 1.38 -16.92 -36.58
N ARG A 3 0.12 -17.36 -36.61
CA ARG A 3 -1.06 -16.53 -36.87
C ARG A 3 -1.19 -15.48 -35.76
N LYS A 4 -0.80 -14.24 -36.02
CA LYS A 4 -1.11 -13.08 -35.17
C LYS A 4 -2.64 -13.02 -34.99
N ARG A 5 -3.17 -13.55 -33.88
CA ARG A 5 -4.56 -13.29 -33.47
C ARG A 5 -4.74 -11.81 -33.30
N ARG A 6 -5.52 -11.20 -34.20
CA ARG A 6 -5.95 -9.81 -34.09
C ARG A 6 -6.84 -9.69 -32.84
N PHE A 7 -6.30 -9.07 -31.81
CA PHE A 7 -7.02 -8.67 -30.59
C PHE A 7 -8.02 -7.52 -30.86
N ASN A 8 -8.46 -7.31 -32.08
CA ASN A 8 -9.15 -6.11 -32.53
C ASN A 8 -10.58 -6.40 -33.00
N GLN A 9 -11.35 -7.26 -32.29
CA GLN A 9 -12.77 -7.46 -32.53
C GLN A 9 -13.59 -7.47 -31.23
N ILE A 10 -13.26 -6.60 -30.30
CA ILE A 10 -14.27 -6.13 -29.34
C ILE A 10 -15.11 -5.13 -30.11
N ALA A 11 -16.45 -5.33 -30.13
CA ALA A 11 -17.38 -4.46 -30.85
C ALA A 11 -17.06 -2.98 -30.55
N PRO A 12 -17.10 -2.08 -31.54
CA PRO A 12 -16.69 -0.69 -31.37
C PRO A 12 -17.40 0.01 -30.19
N GLY A 13 -18.63 -0.40 -29.87
CA GLY A 13 -19.38 0.07 -28.70
C GLY A 13 -18.73 -0.28 -27.35
N TRP A 14 -18.13 -1.45 -27.20
CA TRP A 14 -17.41 -1.83 -25.98
C TRP A 14 -16.12 -1.02 -25.78
N ASN A 15 -15.39 -0.76 -26.86
CA ASN A 15 -14.20 0.08 -26.79
C ASN A 15 -14.56 1.53 -26.41
N ALA A 16 -15.65 2.06 -26.95
CA ALA A 16 -16.13 3.39 -26.56
C ALA A 16 -16.56 3.46 -25.08
N LEU A 17 -17.27 2.44 -24.60
CA LEU A 17 -17.71 2.37 -23.19
C LEU A 17 -16.52 2.24 -22.23
N ILE A 18 -15.53 1.39 -22.53
CA ILE A 18 -14.32 1.24 -21.73
C ILE A 18 -13.51 2.54 -21.75
N SER A 19 -13.36 3.18 -22.92
CA SER A 19 -12.66 4.47 -23.03
C SER A 19 -13.35 5.57 -22.23
N MET A 20 -14.67 5.66 -22.29
CA MET A 20 -15.46 6.60 -21.49
C MET A 20 -15.28 6.37 -19.99
N LEU A 21 -15.32 5.11 -19.53
CA LEU A 21 -15.07 4.74 -18.14
C LEU A 21 -13.64 5.14 -17.70
N LEU A 22 -12.62 4.87 -18.52
CA LEU A 22 -11.25 5.24 -18.23
C LEU A 22 -11.06 6.75 -18.16
N ILE A 23 -11.70 7.53 -19.06
CA ILE A 23 -11.69 8.99 -19.03
C ILE A 23 -12.33 9.48 -17.73
N LEU A 24 -13.51 8.96 -17.35
CA LEU A 24 -14.22 9.35 -16.14
C LEU A 24 -13.39 9.09 -14.87
N VAL A 25 -12.74 7.93 -14.76
CA VAL A 25 -11.83 7.62 -13.65
C VAL A 25 -10.61 8.54 -13.66
N SER A 26 -10.06 8.85 -14.84
CA SER A 26 -8.91 9.76 -14.95
C SER A 26 -9.25 11.18 -14.50
N LEU A 27 -10.46 11.66 -14.78
CA LEU A 27 -10.93 12.97 -14.32
C LEU A 27 -10.95 13.10 -12.79
N MET A 28 -11.27 12.01 -12.07
CA MET A 28 -11.23 12.01 -10.59
C MET A 28 -9.82 12.27 -10.03
N ILE A 29 -8.76 11.90 -10.75
CA ILE A 29 -7.36 12.16 -10.35
C ILE A 29 -6.90 13.54 -10.82
N VAL A 30 -7.37 13.98 -12.00
CA VAL A 30 -6.99 15.27 -12.58
C VAL A 30 -7.58 16.44 -11.78
N LEU A 31 -8.79 16.33 -11.26
CA LEU A 31 -9.41 17.41 -10.50
C LEU A 31 -8.61 17.82 -9.24
N PRO A 32 -8.22 16.92 -8.32
CA PRO A 32 -7.34 17.27 -7.20
C PRO A 32 -6.01 17.87 -7.65
N LEU A 33 -5.45 17.37 -8.77
CA LEU A 33 -4.21 17.93 -9.34
C LEU A 33 -4.40 19.39 -9.76
N VAL A 34 -5.48 19.71 -10.50
CA VAL A 34 -5.78 21.08 -10.93
C VAL A 34 -6.01 21.98 -9.71
N ILE A 35 -6.81 21.54 -8.72
CA ILE A 35 -7.10 22.30 -7.51
C ILE A 35 -5.82 22.57 -6.69
N SER A 36 -4.87 21.65 -6.68
CA SER A 36 -3.59 21.84 -5.98
C SER A 36 -2.75 23.00 -6.55
N PHE A 37 -3.01 23.37 -7.80
CA PHE A 37 -2.38 24.52 -8.51
C PHE A 37 -3.31 25.74 -8.61
N THR A 38 -4.47 25.73 -7.93
CA THR A 38 -5.44 26.83 -7.99
C THR A 38 -5.24 27.77 -6.82
N SER A 39 -5.39 29.09 -7.03
CA SER A 39 -5.33 30.08 -5.96
C SER A 39 -6.51 29.87 -4.97
N VAL A 40 -6.31 30.23 -3.72
CA VAL A 40 -7.35 30.12 -2.67
C VAL A 40 -8.56 31.00 -3.03
N ASP A 41 -8.31 32.20 -3.54
CA ASP A 41 -9.33 33.16 -3.94
C ASP A 41 -10.19 32.61 -5.10
N SER A 42 -9.54 32.02 -6.10
CA SER A 42 -10.25 31.37 -7.20
C SER A 42 -11.14 30.21 -6.75
N ILE A 43 -10.71 29.43 -5.74
CA ILE A 43 -11.54 28.36 -5.16
C ILE A 43 -12.72 28.94 -4.38
N ALA A 44 -12.50 30.03 -3.64
CA ALA A 44 -13.54 30.68 -2.85
C ALA A 44 -14.65 31.27 -3.74
N GLU A 45 -14.29 31.85 -4.89
CA GLU A 45 -15.23 32.48 -5.83
C GLU A 45 -15.96 31.47 -6.73
N ASN A 46 -15.22 30.51 -7.30
CA ASN A 46 -15.71 29.64 -8.38
C ASN A 46 -15.90 28.18 -7.94
N GLY A 47 -15.55 27.83 -6.70
CA GLY A 47 -15.55 26.44 -6.23
C GLY A 47 -14.49 25.59 -6.90
N TYR A 48 -14.71 24.26 -6.91
CA TYR A 48 -13.81 23.31 -7.57
C TYR A 48 -14.09 23.25 -9.06
N SER A 49 -13.11 23.66 -9.87
CA SER A 49 -13.22 23.70 -11.34
C SER A 49 -12.00 23.03 -12.00
N PHE A 50 -12.24 22.41 -13.15
CA PHE A 50 -11.16 21.94 -14.03
C PHE A 50 -10.43 23.09 -14.75
N PHE A 51 -11.06 24.26 -14.82
CA PHE A 51 -10.55 25.47 -15.47
C PHE A 51 -10.53 26.61 -14.46
N PRO A 52 -9.48 26.69 -13.62
CA PRO A 52 -9.39 27.74 -12.61
C PRO A 52 -9.17 29.09 -13.27
N SER A 53 -9.71 30.15 -12.66
CA SER A 53 -9.51 31.54 -13.10
C SER A 53 -8.06 31.99 -12.87
N GLU A 54 -7.41 31.46 -11.82
CA GLU A 54 -6.04 31.81 -11.46
C GLU A 54 -5.24 30.60 -10.97
N PHE A 55 -4.06 30.38 -11.57
CA PHE A 55 -3.12 29.36 -11.13
C PHE A 55 -2.15 29.91 -10.09
N SER A 56 -1.86 29.11 -9.04
CA SER A 56 -0.94 29.47 -7.97
C SER A 56 -0.10 28.29 -7.50
N LEU A 57 1.17 28.54 -7.27
CA LEU A 57 2.10 27.61 -6.61
C LEU A 57 2.18 27.84 -5.08
N ALA A 58 1.32 28.71 -4.52
CA ALA A 58 1.35 29.09 -3.11
C ALA A 58 1.23 27.88 -2.18
N ALA A 59 0.36 26.93 -2.51
CA ALA A 59 0.20 25.68 -1.76
C ALA A 59 1.52 24.92 -1.61
N TYR A 60 2.23 24.68 -2.71
CA TYR A 60 3.52 23.97 -2.70
C TYR A 60 4.64 24.79 -2.03
N LYS A 61 4.67 26.11 -2.22
CA LYS A 61 5.62 27.00 -1.53
C LYS A 61 5.39 27.01 -0.01
N ASN A 62 4.13 27.03 0.43
CA ASN A 62 3.80 26.95 1.85
C ASN A 62 4.19 25.59 2.44
N LEU A 63 3.92 24.48 1.73
CA LEU A 63 4.36 23.16 2.14
C LEU A 63 5.88 23.05 2.26
N ALA A 64 6.63 23.67 1.35
CA ALA A 64 8.09 23.69 1.41
C ALA A 64 8.64 24.52 2.59
N ARG A 65 7.94 25.59 3.01
CA ARG A 65 8.36 26.48 4.10
C ARG A 65 7.94 25.98 5.49
N THR A 66 6.72 25.48 5.64
CA THR A 66 6.12 25.05 6.93
C THR A 66 6.04 23.53 7.08
N GLY A 67 6.43 22.77 6.06
CA GLY A 67 6.18 21.36 5.91
C GLY A 67 7.12 20.41 6.64
N SER A 68 7.79 20.80 7.75
CA SER A 68 8.62 19.87 8.54
C SER A 68 7.84 18.63 8.95
N GLN A 69 6.58 18.81 9.41
CA GLN A 69 5.69 17.70 9.78
C GLN A 69 5.36 16.79 8.59
N ILE A 70 5.09 17.36 7.41
CA ILE A 70 4.76 16.59 6.21
C ILE A 70 5.98 15.82 5.71
N LEU A 71 7.17 16.45 5.75
CA LEU A 71 8.42 15.81 5.41
C LEU A 71 8.74 14.65 6.34
N ASP A 72 8.56 14.81 7.64
CA ASP A 72 8.78 13.75 8.61
C ASP A 72 7.75 12.62 8.43
N SER A 73 6.48 12.95 8.25
CA SER A 73 5.42 11.97 7.93
C SER A 73 5.71 11.20 6.64
N TYR A 74 6.24 11.87 5.63
CA TYR A 74 6.64 11.24 4.37
C TYR A 74 7.81 10.27 4.56
N LYS A 75 8.87 10.68 5.28
CA LYS A 75 10.03 9.83 5.61
C LYS A 75 9.60 8.58 6.38
N VAL A 76 8.74 8.75 7.40
CA VAL A 76 8.18 7.63 8.17
C VAL A 76 7.42 6.68 7.27
N THR A 77 6.54 7.20 6.41
CA THR A 77 5.73 6.38 5.49
C THR A 77 6.61 5.60 4.51
N VAL A 78 7.59 6.26 3.88
CA VAL A 78 8.54 5.61 2.97
C VAL A 78 9.31 4.51 3.72
N PHE A 79 9.89 4.87 4.86
CA PHE A 79 10.72 3.94 5.63
C PHE A 79 9.94 2.66 6.01
N TYR A 80 8.80 2.80 6.71
CA TYR A 80 8.11 1.61 7.19
C TYR A 80 7.41 0.82 6.06
N SER A 81 6.96 1.49 5.00
CA SER A 81 6.30 0.80 3.88
C SER A 81 7.29 -0.06 3.11
N PHE A 82 8.47 0.45 2.78
CA PHE A 82 9.49 -0.33 2.06
C PHE A 82 10.14 -1.37 2.95
N THR A 83 10.62 -0.98 4.15
CA THR A 83 11.27 -1.90 5.09
C THR A 83 10.31 -2.99 5.54
N GLY A 84 9.07 -2.62 5.91
CA GLY A 84 8.04 -3.59 6.32
C GLY A 84 7.65 -4.55 5.20
N THR A 85 7.56 -4.07 3.96
CA THR A 85 7.26 -4.94 2.81
C THR A 85 8.41 -5.91 2.55
N PHE A 86 9.66 -5.43 2.57
CA PHE A 86 10.83 -6.30 2.37
C PHE A 86 10.92 -7.38 3.44
N LEU A 87 10.86 -7.00 4.73
CA LEU A 87 10.92 -7.93 5.85
C LEU A 87 9.75 -8.94 5.79
N SER A 88 8.55 -8.46 5.52
CA SER A 88 7.36 -9.29 5.39
C SER A 88 7.49 -10.32 4.27
N LEU A 89 7.94 -9.90 3.07
CA LEU A 89 8.19 -10.80 1.95
C LEU A 89 9.23 -11.86 2.29
N PHE A 90 10.32 -11.46 2.94
CA PHE A 90 11.38 -12.37 3.32
C PHE A 90 10.87 -13.45 4.28
N VAL A 91 10.21 -13.05 5.38
CA VAL A 91 9.68 -13.99 6.37
C VAL A 91 8.57 -14.87 5.78
N MET A 92 7.60 -14.28 5.07
CA MET A 92 6.48 -15.03 4.49
C MET A 92 6.95 -16.00 3.39
N SER A 93 7.93 -15.62 2.57
CA SER A 93 8.42 -16.50 1.51
C SER A 93 9.24 -17.68 2.07
N MET A 94 10.03 -17.47 3.13
CA MET A 94 10.70 -18.57 3.83
C MET A 94 9.68 -19.54 4.43
N PHE A 95 8.67 -19.03 5.09
CA PHE A 95 7.64 -19.86 5.70
C PHE A 95 6.82 -20.61 4.62
N ALA A 96 6.43 -19.91 3.54
CA ALA A 96 5.74 -20.50 2.38
C ALA A 96 6.58 -21.60 1.71
N PHE A 97 7.89 -21.42 1.60
CA PHE A 97 8.82 -22.44 1.10
C PHE A 97 8.78 -23.70 1.97
N VAL A 98 8.91 -23.57 3.29
CA VAL A 98 8.80 -24.71 4.21
C VAL A 98 7.46 -25.44 4.06
N LEU A 99 6.36 -24.71 3.97
CA LEU A 99 5.02 -25.29 3.76
C LEU A 99 4.86 -25.91 2.37
N ALA A 100 5.65 -25.51 1.38
CA ALA A 100 5.63 -26.09 0.04
C ALA A 100 6.36 -27.44 -0.01
N GLN A 101 7.33 -27.70 0.86
CA GLN A 101 8.17 -28.89 0.86
C GLN A 101 7.37 -30.14 1.26
N ARG A 102 7.28 -31.15 0.35
CA ARG A 102 6.54 -32.41 0.62
C ARG A 102 7.21 -33.26 1.70
N ARG A 103 8.52 -33.18 1.81
CA ARG A 103 9.33 -33.95 2.78
C ARG A 103 9.25 -33.43 4.22
N PHE A 104 8.71 -32.23 4.44
CA PHE A 104 8.64 -31.64 5.77
C PHE A 104 7.49 -32.27 6.59
N PRO A 105 7.76 -32.99 7.69
CA PRO A 105 6.76 -33.79 8.39
C PRO A 105 5.65 -32.96 9.03
N ALA A 106 5.98 -31.80 9.61
CA ALA A 106 5.01 -30.92 10.25
C ALA A 106 4.20 -30.03 9.26
N ARG A 107 4.42 -30.16 7.94
CA ARG A 107 3.80 -29.35 6.92
C ARG A 107 2.27 -29.24 7.04
N LYS A 108 1.59 -30.39 7.25
CA LYS A 108 0.13 -30.44 7.35
C LYS A 108 -0.36 -29.66 8.58
N ALA A 109 0.25 -29.87 9.74
CA ALA A 109 -0.10 -29.19 10.98
C ALA A 109 0.12 -27.67 10.87
N LEU A 110 1.27 -27.23 10.38
CA LEU A 110 1.56 -25.80 10.19
C LEU A 110 0.64 -25.15 9.13
N THR A 111 0.28 -25.88 8.06
CA THR A 111 -0.67 -25.38 7.08
C THR A 111 -2.05 -25.16 7.72
N ILE A 112 -2.53 -26.12 8.50
CA ILE A 112 -3.81 -25.99 9.22
C ILE A 112 -3.75 -24.82 10.20
N PHE A 113 -2.66 -24.70 10.97
CA PHE A 113 -2.45 -23.58 11.87
C PHE A 113 -2.51 -22.23 11.14
N THR A 114 -1.86 -22.12 9.97
CA THR A 114 -1.92 -20.91 9.13
C THR A 114 -3.35 -20.62 8.66
N PHE A 115 -4.12 -21.63 8.29
CA PHE A 115 -5.53 -21.45 7.93
C PHE A 115 -6.38 -21.00 9.12
N ILE A 116 -6.16 -21.56 10.32
CA ILE A 116 -6.88 -21.15 11.52
C ILE A 116 -6.63 -19.66 11.82
N THR A 117 -5.36 -19.20 11.75
CA THR A 117 -5.03 -17.80 12.00
C THR A 117 -5.56 -16.84 10.90
N MET A 118 -5.83 -17.35 9.70
CA MET A 118 -6.49 -16.59 8.64
C MET A 118 -7.99 -16.41 8.90
N LEU A 119 -8.66 -17.44 9.45
CA LEU A 119 -10.10 -17.45 9.65
C LEU A 119 -10.54 -16.81 10.97
N PHE A 120 -9.69 -16.85 11.99
CA PHE A 120 -9.99 -16.35 13.33
C PHE A 120 -9.10 -15.17 13.68
N SER A 121 -9.72 -14.04 13.99
CA SER A 121 -9.04 -12.83 14.48
C SER A 121 -9.46 -12.59 15.93
N GLY A 122 -8.50 -12.22 16.76
CA GLY A 122 -8.77 -11.79 18.15
C GLY A 122 -9.52 -10.46 18.25
N GLY A 123 -9.58 -9.70 17.18
CA GLY A 123 -10.22 -8.39 17.13
C GLY A 123 -9.30 -7.23 17.54
N LEU A 124 -9.87 -6.03 17.50
CA LEU A 124 -9.12 -4.78 17.71
C LEU A 124 -8.64 -4.64 19.16
N VAL A 125 -9.52 -4.85 20.14
CA VAL A 125 -9.21 -4.60 21.56
C VAL A 125 -8.11 -5.53 22.08
N PRO A 126 -8.16 -6.86 21.90
CA PRO A 126 -7.06 -7.75 22.25
C PRO A 126 -5.74 -7.39 21.56
N SER A 127 -5.79 -7.03 20.27
CA SER A 127 -4.60 -6.61 19.52
C SER A 127 -4.01 -5.32 20.09
N TYR A 128 -4.84 -4.35 20.47
CA TYR A 128 -4.40 -3.11 21.11
C TYR A 128 -3.72 -3.40 22.45
N ILE A 129 -4.36 -4.19 23.32
CA ILE A 129 -3.80 -4.55 24.62
C ILE A 129 -2.45 -5.27 24.45
N LEU A 130 -2.36 -6.22 23.51
CA LEU A 130 -1.12 -6.94 23.22
C LEU A 130 0.00 -5.97 22.80
N ASN A 131 -0.27 -5.11 21.85
CA ASN A 131 0.75 -4.19 21.31
C ASN A 131 1.19 -3.13 22.32
N VAL A 132 0.26 -2.58 23.12
CA VAL A 132 0.55 -1.49 24.06
C VAL A 132 1.07 -2.03 25.39
N ARG A 133 0.36 -2.98 26.02
CA ARG A 133 0.70 -3.42 27.39
C ARG A 133 1.76 -4.52 27.48
N TYR A 134 1.81 -5.41 26.48
CA TYR A 134 2.74 -6.54 26.53
C TYR A 134 3.96 -6.34 25.68
N LEU A 135 3.81 -5.78 24.49
CA LEU A 135 4.91 -5.60 23.53
C LEU A 135 5.51 -4.19 23.58
N HIS A 136 4.87 -3.22 24.24
CA HIS A 136 5.31 -1.82 24.38
C HIS A 136 5.70 -1.19 23.03
N LEU A 137 4.84 -1.39 22.01
CA LEU A 137 5.08 -0.91 20.65
C LEU A 137 4.48 0.48 20.38
N ASP A 138 3.64 1.00 21.29
CA ASP A 138 3.05 2.33 21.20
C ASP A 138 4.12 3.41 21.09
N ASN A 139 3.83 4.46 20.33
CA ASN A 139 4.75 5.54 20.04
C ASN A 139 6.13 5.12 19.49
N THR A 140 6.21 3.94 18.86
CA THR A 140 7.43 3.46 18.21
C THR A 140 7.19 3.09 16.75
N ILE A 141 8.25 3.09 15.94
CA ILE A 141 8.17 2.64 14.54
C ILE A 141 7.85 1.14 14.41
N TRP A 142 8.11 0.36 15.46
CA TRP A 142 7.92 -1.08 15.47
C TRP A 142 6.46 -1.50 15.38
N VAL A 143 5.51 -0.64 15.80
CA VAL A 143 4.07 -0.93 15.67
C VAL A 143 3.63 -1.05 14.22
N PHE A 144 4.32 -0.41 13.29
CA PHE A 144 4.06 -0.53 11.85
C PHE A 144 4.74 -1.74 11.22
N LEU A 145 5.79 -2.25 11.82
CA LEU A 145 6.62 -3.33 11.25
C LEU A 145 6.19 -4.70 11.76
N LEU A 146 6.11 -4.89 13.09
CA LEU A 146 5.96 -6.21 13.70
C LEU A 146 4.56 -6.81 13.58
N PRO A 147 3.45 -6.12 13.89
CA PRO A 147 2.12 -6.71 13.81
C PRO A 147 1.71 -7.14 12.40
N GLY A 148 2.17 -6.40 11.39
CA GLY A 148 1.89 -6.66 9.97
C GLY A 148 2.98 -7.44 9.24
N LEU A 149 3.91 -8.09 9.98
CA LEU A 149 5.05 -8.78 9.37
C LEU A 149 4.62 -10.06 8.64
N VAL A 150 3.65 -10.76 9.20
CA VAL A 150 3.16 -12.05 8.71
C VAL A 150 1.67 -11.94 8.38
N ASP A 151 1.32 -12.32 7.16
CA ASP A 151 -0.06 -12.44 6.70
C ASP A 151 -0.33 -13.84 6.17
N SER A 152 -1.26 -14.54 6.80
CA SER A 152 -1.55 -15.95 6.52
C SER A 152 -2.10 -16.17 5.12
N PHE A 153 -2.88 -15.24 4.58
CA PHE A 153 -3.42 -15.32 3.23
C PHE A 153 -2.30 -15.24 2.18
N HIS A 154 -1.38 -14.29 2.36
CA HIS A 154 -0.23 -14.14 1.47
C HIS A 154 0.73 -15.34 1.54
N ILE A 155 0.91 -15.94 2.72
CA ILE A 155 1.69 -17.18 2.87
C ILE A 155 1.10 -18.32 2.05
N ILE A 156 -0.22 -18.53 2.11
CA ILE A 156 -0.90 -19.60 1.36
C ILE A 156 -0.81 -19.36 -0.15
N ILE A 157 -0.93 -18.11 -0.59
CA ILE A 157 -0.71 -17.76 -2.01
C ILE A 157 0.72 -18.09 -2.44
N LEU A 158 1.73 -17.63 -1.68
CA LEU A 158 3.13 -17.89 -2.00
C LEU A 158 3.46 -19.40 -1.99
N ARG A 159 2.94 -20.14 -0.99
CA ARG A 159 3.06 -21.60 -0.94
C ARG A 159 2.50 -22.25 -2.21
N THR A 160 1.29 -21.87 -2.58
CA THR A 160 0.62 -22.43 -3.78
C THR A 160 1.41 -22.08 -5.03
N PHE A 161 1.89 -20.83 -5.14
CA PHE A 161 2.72 -20.41 -6.26
C PHE A 161 4.01 -21.22 -6.36
N ILE A 162 4.72 -21.44 -5.25
CA ILE A 162 5.95 -22.27 -5.22
C ILE A 162 5.63 -23.70 -5.70
N GLN A 163 4.55 -24.31 -5.19
CA GLN A 163 4.16 -25.67 -5.53
C GLN A 163 3.75 -25.87 -6.99
N THR A 164 3.15 -24.84 -7.60
CA THR A 164 2.67 -24.93 -8.99
C THR A 164 3.72 -24.50 -10.02
N SER A 165 4.64 -23.62 -9.63
CA SER A 165 5.63 -23.02 -10.53
C SER A 165 6.98 -23.73 -10.53
N ILE A 166 7.33 -24.44 -9.45
CA ILE A 166 8.62 -25.10 -9.30
C ILE A 166 8.41 -26.62 -9.26
N PRO A 167 8.91 -27.39 -10.24
CA PRO A 167 8.80 -28.85 -10.25
C PRO A 167 9.56 -29.49 -9.07
N ASP A 168 9.00 -30.54 -8.47
CA ASP A 168 9.63 -31.27 -7.36
C ASP A 168 11.00 -31.84 -7.76
N SER A 169 11.18 -32.26 -9.01
CA SER A 169 12.44 -32.77 -9.55
C SER A 169 13.61 -31.78 -9.41
N LEU A 170 13.33 -30.47 -9.41
CA LEU A 170 14.37 -29.47 -9.24
C LEU A 170 14.88 -29.42 -7.78
N PHE A 171 14.00 -29.68 -6.82
CA PHE A 171 14.38 -29.82 -5.41
C PHE A 171 15.18 -31.10 -5.17
N GLU A 172 14.76 -32.20 -5.79
CA GLU A 172 15.46 -33.50 -5.68
C GLU A 172 16.87 -33.42 -6.26
N ALA A 173 17.03 -32.86 -7.46
CA ALA A 173 18.35 -32.64 -8.07
C ALA A 173 19.27 -31.79 -7.17
N ALA A 174 18.77 -30.69 -6.64
CA ALA A 174 19.54 -29.80 -5.76
C ALA A 174 20.00 -30.52 -4.46
N ILE A 175 19.17 -31.43 -3.92
CA ILE A 175 19.54 -32.23 -2.75
C ILE A 175 20.63 -33.26 -3.09
N ILE A 176 20.52 -33.90 -4.25
CA ILE A 176 21.56 -34.84 -4.75
C ILE A 176 22.87 -34.10 -4.94
N ASP A 177 22.84 -32.84 -5.40
CA ASP A 177 24.01 -31.98 -5.54
C ASP A 177 24.55 -31.45 -4.18
N GLY A 178 23.98 -31.89 -3.06
CA GLY A 178 24.44 -31.53 -1.70
C GLY A 178 24.00 -30.13 -1.24
N ALA A 179 23.01 -29.49 -1.92
CA ALA A 179 22.52 -28.18 -1.49
C ALA A 179 21.67 -28.30 -0.21
N ASN A 180 21.95 -27.44 0.77
CA ASN A 180 21.12 -27.30 1.96
C ASN A 180 19.84 -26.48 1.65
N ASP A 181 18.84 -26.58 2.55
CA ASP A 181 17.53 -25.92 2.35
C ASP A 181 17.63 -24.41 2.16
N PHE A 182 18.53 -23.74 2.85
CA PHE A 182 18.73 -22.30 2.70
C PHE A 182 19.33 -21.95 1.33
N SER A 183 20.25 -22.77 0.82
CA SER A 183 20.81 -22.61 -0.52
C SER A 183 19.73 -22.82 -1.61
N ILE A 184 18.88 -23.84 -1.43
CA ILE A 184 17.73 -24.10 -2.31
C ILE A 184 16.79 -22.90 -2.30
N TYR A 185 16.46 -22.37 -1.11
CA TYR A 185 15.60 -21.19 -0.99
C TYR A 185 16.19 -19.99 -1.74
N LEU A 186 17.46 -19.63 -1.50
CA LEU A 186 18.07 -18.45 -2.10
C LEU A 186 18.31 -18.59 -3.61
N LYS A 187 18.78 -19.76 -4.07
CA LYS A 187 19.26 -19.95 -5.46
C LYS A 187 18.17 -20.47 -6.40
N ILE A 188 17.16 -21.14 -5.90
CA ILE A 188 16.09 -21.75 -6.71
C ILE A 188 14.75 -21.07 -6.45
N VAL A 189 14.29 -21.09 -5.18
CA VAL A 189 12.93 -20.63 -4.85
C VAL A 189 12.75 -19.15 -5.07
N LEU A 190 13.61 -18.30 -4.51
CA LEU A 190 13.50 -16.85 -4.66
C LEU A 190 13.55 -16.39 -6.12
N PRO A 191 14.52 -16.87 -6.96
CA PRO A 191 14.58 -16.46 -8.36
C PRO A 191 13.38 -16.92 -9.19
N LEU A 192 12.89 -18.14 -8.95
CA LEU A 192 11.76 -18.69 -9.70
C LEU A 192 10.41 -18.13 -9.22
N SER A 193 10.34 -17.64 -7.97
CA SER A 193 9.12 -17.06 -7.38
C SER A 193 9.01 -15.55 -7.57
N LYS A 194 9.86 -14.90 -8.36
CA LYS A 194 9.89 -13.44 -8.54
C LYS A 194 8.51 -12.83 -8.89
N ALA A 195 7.72 -13.49 -9.73
CA ALA A 195 6.41 -13.00 -10.12
C ALA A 195 5.42 -13.02 -8.93
N GLY A 196 5.38 -14.13 -8.18
CA GLY A 196 4.55 -14.23 -6.96
C GLY A 196 4.98 -13.24 -5.88
N LEU A 197 6.29 -13.13 -5.64
CA LEU A 197 6.86 -12.18 -4.68
C LEU A 197 6.57 -10.73 -5.06
N ALA A 198 6.67 -10.37 -6.35
CA ALA A 198 6.35 -9.03 -6.82
C ALA A 198 4.87 -8.70 -6.61
N THR A 199 3.98 -9.68 -6.84
CA THR A 199 2.54 -9.51 -6.63
C THR A 199 2.23 -9.23 -5.16
N ILE A 200 2.69 -10.09 -4.25
CA ILE A 200 2.48 -9.93 -2.82
C ILE A 200 3.19 -8.66 -2.30
N GLY A 201 4.38 -8.35 -2.84
CA GLY A 201 5.12 -7.13 -2.51
C GLY A 201 4.37 -5.86 -2.87
N LEU A 202 3.73 -5.83 -4.04
CA LEU A 202 2.90 -4.69 -4.44
C LEU A 202 1.71 -4.51 -3.49
N PHE A 203 0.96 -5.57 -3.20
CA PHE A 203 -0.16 -5.49 -2.26
C PHE A 203 0.28 -5.08 -0.86
N GLY A 204 1.39 -5.64 -0.38
CA GLY A 204 1.98 -5.28 0.91
C GLY A 204 2.44 -3.82 0.98
N LEU A 205 3.07 -3.31 -0.10
CA LEU A 205 3.52 -1.93 -0.19
C LEU A 205 2.34 -0.95 -0.20
N ILE A 206 1.33 -1.21 -1.05
CA ILE A 206 0.13 -0.37 -1.14
C ILE A 206 -0.65 -0.40 0.17
N GLY A 207 -0.83 -1.57 0.78
CA GLY A 207 -1.52 -1.70 2.06
C GLY A 207 -0.85 -0.91 3.18
N ARG A 208 0.47 -0.99 3.28
CA ARG A 208 1.25 -0.21 4.26
C ARG A 208 1.21 1.29 3.96
N TRP A 209 1.41 1.67 2.70
CA TRP A 209 1.36 3.07 2.30
C TRP A 209 0.05 3.75 2.67
N ASN A 210 -1.07 3.06 2.51
CA ASN A 210 -2.41 3.58 2.80
C ASN A 210 -2.87 3.36 4.25
N ASN A 211 -2.02 2.79 5.10
CA ASN A 211 -2.40 2.49 6.49
C ASN A 211 -2.39 3.75 7.36
N TRP A 212 -3.55 4.37 7.50
CA TRP A 212 -3.76 5.50 8.39
C TRP A 212 -4.16 5.07 9.82
N PHE A 213 -4.82 3.90 9.92
CA PHE A 213 -5.48 3.47 11.15
C PHE A 213 -4.47 3.10 12.26
N THR A 214 -3.39 2.40 11.92
CA THR A 214 -2.34 2.06 12.89
C THR A 214 -1.71 3.32 13.49
N GLY A 215 -1.40 4.33 12.67
CA GLY A 215 -0.86 5.58 13.16
C GLY A 215 -1.85 6.35 14.03
N MET A 216 -3.15 6.29 13.71
CA MET A 216 -4.21 6.91 14.49
C MET A 216 -4.37 6.26 15.88
N LEU A 217 -4.20 4.94 15.94
CA LEU A 217 -4.47 4.15 17.14
C LEU A 217 -3.29 4.12 18.12
N TYR A 218 -2.05 4.15 17.61
CA TYR A 218 -0.86 3.86 18.41
C TYR A 218 0.16 5.02 18.49
N ILE A 219 0.02 6.09 17.68
CA ILE A 219 1.05 7.13 17.58
C ILE A 219 0.54 8.50 18.02
N ASP A 220 1.11 9.02 19.10
CA ASP A 220 0.92 10.39 19.57
C ASP A 220 2.11 11.29 19.20
N ASN A 221 3.31 10.71 19.07
CA ASN A 221 4.53 11.45 18.73
C ASN A 221 4.44 12.04 17.31
N PRO A 222 4.44 13.38 17.14
CA PRO A 222 4.31 14.01 15.83
C PRO A 222 5.36 13.57 14.82
N LYS A 223 6.58 13.24 15.25
CA LYS A 223 7.68 12.81 14.37
C LYS A 223 7.50 11.41 13.79
N LEU A 224 6.58 10.61 14.35
CA LEU A 224 6.32 9.24 13.91
C LEU A 224 4.97 9.07 13.18
N ILE A 225 4.22 10.17 13.00
CA ILE A 225 2.93 10.14 12.33
C ILE A 225 3.12 9.87 10.82
N PRO A 226 2.56 8.77 10.25
CA PRO A 226 2.58 8.54 8.81
C PRO A 226 1.75 9.56 8.04
N LEU A 227 2.06 9.72 6.76
CA LEU A 227 1.41 10.70 5.89
C LEU A 227 -0.11 10.50 5.77
N GLN A 228 -0.57 9.26 5.62
CA GLN A 228 -2.01 8.96 5.53
C GLN A 228 -2.72 9.24 6.87
N THR A 229 -2.06 8.97 8.01
CA THR A 229 -2.57 9.32 9.32
C THR A 229 -2.67 10.84 9.50
N LEU A 230 -1.66 11.58 9.04
CA LEU A 230 -1.68 13.05 9.07
C LEU A 230 -2.84 13.60 8.22
N LEU A 231 -3.02 13.10 7.00
CA LEU A 231 -4.15 13.48 6.14
C LEU A 231 -5.50 13.19 6.81
N GLN A 232 -5.65 12.04 7.43
CA GLN A 232 -6.87 11.65 8.12
C GLN A 232 -7.12 12.53 9.37
N LYS A 233 -6.08 12.92 10.11
CA LYS A 233 -6.21 13.89 11.23
C LYS A 233 -6.72 15.23 10.71
N ILE A 234 -6.09 15.78 9.68
CA ILE A 234 -6.51 17.03 9.05
C ILE A 234 -7.98 16.97 8.60
N GLN A 235 -8.39 15.89 7.97
CA GLN A 235 -9.75 15.72 7.50
C GLN A 235 -10.75 15.72 8.66
N ARG A 236 -10.44 14.99 9.73
CA ARG A 236 -11.31 14.93 10.92
C ARG A 236 -11.41 16.28 11.64
N ASP A 237 -10.33 17.04 11.73
CA ASP A 237 -10.34 18.35 12.35
C ASP A 237 -11.25 19.31 11.58
N ILE A 238 -11.22 19.25 10.24
CA ILE A 238 -12.10 20.04 9.37
C ILE A 238 -13.57 19.62 9.55
N GLU A 239 -13.85 18.32 9.56
CA GLU A 239 -15.20 17.80 9.78
C GLU A 239 -15.74 18.20 11.16
N PHE A 240 -14.90 18.14 12.19
CA PHE A 240 -15.25 18.54 13.53
C PHE A 240 -15.66 20.01 13.59
N ILE A 241 -14.89 20.92 12.99
CA ILE A 241 -15.24 22.34 12.95
C ILE A 241 -16.52 22.59 12.16
N LYS A 242 -16.68 21.94 10.99
CA LYS A 242 -17.89 22.10 10.16
C LYS A 242 -19.16 21.61 10.86
N SER A 243 -19.04 20.59 11.72
CA SER A 243 -20.18 20.01 12.45
C SER A 243 -20.50 20.72 13.77
N ASN A 244 -19.61 21.56 14.30
CA ASN A 244 -19.74 22.25 15.58
C ASN A 244 -19.64 23.77 15.41
N ALA A 245 -20.71 24.40 14.92
CA ALA A 245 -20.74 25.83 14.67
C ALA A 245 -20.44 26.66 15.94
N GLU A 246 -20.97 26.24 17.10
CA GLU A 246 -20.69 26.93 18.38
C GLU A 246 -19.20 26.89 18.75
N PHE A 247 -18.51 25.79 18.44
CA PHE A 247 -17.06 25.68 18.69
C PHE A 247 -16.27 26.56 17.72
N SER A 248 -16.70 26.67 16.46
CA SER A 248 -16.02 27.49 15.44
C SER A 248 -15.96 28.98 15.82
N ASP A 249 -16.92 29.49 16.62
CA ASP A 249 -16.97 30.87 17.08
C ASP A 249 -16.14 31.14 18.35
N THR A 250 -15.58 30.06 18.96
CA THR A 250 -14.68 30.21 20.11
C THR A 250 -13.27 30.59 19.67
N VAL A 251 -12.50 31.18 20.62
CA VAL A 251 -11.09 31.51 20.37
C VAL A 251 -10.29 30.28 19.92
N ALA A 252 -10.53 29.13 20.56
CA ALA A 252 -9.88 27.85 20.19
C ALA A 252 -10.29 27.36 18.80
N GLY A 253 -11.57 27.51 18.42
CA GLY A 253 -12.06 27.19 17.09
C GLY A 253 -11.46 28.08 16.00
N LEU A 254 -11.36 29.40 16.26
CA LEU A 254 -10.71 30.33 15.34
C LEU A 254 -9.20 30.06 15.18
N GLU A 255 -8.53 29.69 16.25
CA GLU A 255 -7.11 29.34 16.22
C GLU A 255 -6.88 28.04 15.43
N LEU A 256 -7.74 27.03 15.61
CA LEU A 256 -7.73 25.81 14.84
C LEU A 256 -7.99 26.07 13.35
N LEU A 257 -8.99 26.88 12.99
CA LEU A 257 -9.28 27.30 11.61
C LEU A 257 -8.07 27.99 10.95
N ARG A 258 -7.38 28.86 11.67
CA ARG A 258 -6.17 29.55 11.16
C ARG A 258 -5.00 28.59 10.94
N SER A 259 -4.91 27.53 11.72
CA SER A 259 -3.84 26.51 11.61
C SER A 259 -4.10 25.49 10.52
N MET A 260 -5.34 25.40 9.99
CA MET A 260 -5.70 24.44 8.96
C MET A 260 -5.09 24.77 7.61
N PRO A 261 -4.65 23.74 6.88
CA PRO A 261 -4.22 23.93 5.50
C PRO A 261 -5.40 24.33 4.61
N THR A 262 -5.14 25.28 3.69
CA THR A 262 -6.11 25.68 2.66
C THR A 262 -6.51 24.50 1.78
N GLU A 263 -7.63 24.62 1.06
CA GLU A 263 -8.11 23.58 0.13
C GLU A 263 -7.05 23.21 -0.91
N SER A 264 -6.38 24.19 -1.52
CA SER A 264 -5.26 23.94 -2.45
C SER A 264 -4.13 23.18 -1.77
N THR A 265 -3.80 23.51 -0.52
CA THR A 265 -2.74 22.83 0.26
C THR A 265 -3.13 21.38 0.56
N ARG A 266 -4.38 21.10 0.91
CA ARG A 266 -4.88 19.74 1.13
C ARG A 266 -4.79 18.90 -0.14
N MET A 267 -5.18 19.44 -1.29
CA MET A 267 -5.04 18.76 -2.57
C MET A 267 -3.57 18.55 -2.94
N ALA A 268 -2.69 19.52 -2.68
CA ALA A 268 -1.25 19.37 -2.89
C ALA A 268 -0.65 18.23 -2.03
N ILE A 269 -1.03 18.11 -0.75
CA ILE A 269 -0.60 16.99 0.11
C ILE A 269 -1.12 15.65 -0.44
N THR A 270 -2.37 15.61 -0.89
CA THR A 270 -2.98 14.41 -1.49
C THR A 270 -2.22 13.98 -2.76
N ILE A 271 -1.84 14.91 -3.62
CA ILE A 271 -1.03 14.63 -4.80
C ILE A 271 0.36 14.10 -4.41
N ILE A 272 1.04 14.75 -3.46
CA ILE A 272 2.33 14.30 -2.94
C ILE A 272 2.23 12.88 -2.36
N ALA A 273 1.14 12.55 -1.68
CA ALA A 273 0.89 11.23 -1.12
C ALA A 273 0.60 10.16 -2.20
N THR A 274 0.01 10.54 -3.32
CA THR A 274 -0.42 9.62 -4.39
C THR A 274 0.72 9.31 -5.38
N VAL A 275 1.56 10.28 -5.66
CA VAL A 275 2.63 10.20 -6.67
C VAL A 275 3.54 8.99 -6.51
N PRO A 276 4.06 8.62 -5.32
CA PRO A 276 4.95 7.47 -5.19
C PRO A 276 4.30 6.13 -5.53
N ILE A 277 3.01 5.97 -5.25
CA ILE A 277 2.26 4.74 -5.60
C ILE A 277 2.13 4.65 -7.12
N LEU A 278 1.84 5.77 -7.80
CA LEU A 278 1.77 5.81 -9.26
C LEU A 278 3.09 5.40 -9.91
N PHE A 279 4.22 5.81 -9.34
CA PHE A 279 5.54 5.40 -9.82
C PHE A 279 5.93 3.96 -9.44
N ALA A 280 5.41 3.44 -8.34
CA ALA A 280 5.65 2.05 -7.96
C ALA A 280 4.98 1.06 -8.94
N TYR A 281 3.77 1.37 -9.43
CA TYR A 281 2.98 0.47 -10.27
C TYR A 281 3.71 -0.01 -11.54
N PRO A 282 4.30 0.83 -12.40
CA PRO A 282 5.02 0.38 -13.61
C PRO A 282 6.20 -0.54 -13.31
N PHE A 283 6.85 -0.37 -12.13
CA PHE A 283 7.92 -1.26 -11.72
C PHE A 283 7.42 -2.68 -11.49
N PHE A 284 6.28 -2.86 -10.86
CA PHE A 284 5.69 -4.16 -10.58
C PHE A 284 4.96 -4.75 -11.81
N GLN A 285 4.36 -3.92 -12.66
CA GLN A 285 3.60 -4.34 -13.86
C GLN A 285 4.39 -5.28 -14.78
N ARG A 286 5.70 -5.04 -14.95
CA ARG A 286 6.57 -5.89 -15.78
C ARG A 286 6.66 -7.34 -15.28
N TYR A 287 6.47 -7.58 -13.99
CA TYR A 287 6.48 -8.93 -13.42
C TYR A 287 5.12 -9.63 -13.59
N PHE A 288 4.00 -8.89 -13.54
CA PHE A 288 2.68 -9.42 -13.80
C PHE A 288 2.53 -9.93 -15.23
N ILE A 289 2.98 -9.16 -16.21
CA ILE A 289 2.89 -9.53 -17.62
C ILE A 289 3.66 -10.83 -17.89
N LYS A 290 4.85 -10.98 -17.28
CA LYS A 290 5.66 -12.20 -17.43
C LYS A 290 5.07 -13.41 -16.69
N GLY A 291 4.47 -13.19 -15.51
CA GLY A 291 3.88 -14.28 -14.70
C GLY A 291 2.60 -14.86 -15.30
N LEU A 292 1.74 -14.02 -15.87
CA LEU A 292 0.50 -14.47 -16.53
C LEU A 292 0.74 -15.26 -17.82
N THR A 293 1.82 -14.98 -18.54
CA THR A 293 2.16 -15.68 -19.77
C THR A 293 2.72 -17.08 -19.53
N ILE A 294 3.40 -17.32 -18.40
CA ILE A 294 3.95 -18.64 -18.05
C ILE A 294 2.83 -19.63 -17.68
N GLY A 295 1.75 -19.16 -17.05
CA GLY A 295 0.58 -19.98 -16.70
C GLY A 295 -0.31 -20.35 -17.89
N SER A 296 -0.28 -19.58 -18.97
CA SER A 296 -1.14 -19.80 -20.14
C SER A 296 -0.57 -20.79 -21.20
N ILE A 297 0.66 -21.25 -21.02
CA ILE A 297 1.32 -22.19 -21.97
C ILE A 297 1.08 -23.68 -21.58
N LYS A 298 0.44 -23.93 -20.44
CA LYS A 298 0.09 -25.30 -19.98
C LYS A 298 -1.37 -25.71 -20.28
N GLY A 299 -1.99 -25.08 -21.28
CA GLY A 299 -3.30 -25.48 -21.83
C GLY A 299 -3.19 -25.96 -23.26
#